data_428c18673aebcc9101bbf25a493d9c9a
#
_entry.id   428c18673aebcc9101bbf25a493d9c9a
#
_cell.length_a   1.000
_cell.length_b   1.000
_cell.length_c   1.000
_cell.angle_alpha   90.00
_cell.angle_beta   90.00
_cell.angle_gamma   90.00
#
_symmetry.space_group_name_H-M   'P 1'
#
loop_
_entity.id
_entity.type
_entity.pdbx_description
1 polymer ?
#
loop_
_entity_poly.entity_id
_entity_poly.type
_entity_poly.pdbx_seq_one_letter_code
_entity_poly.pdbx_strand_id
1 'polypeptide(L)'
;MKKFTGILLSTACVLGTIGMLASCNSTKGIGEETRKIVAECEKMNRDDLFKAAAEEIGDGTLKFIGTSSRFKNAIDAFKAELAKYNPKCANMTITKDSTVDGQIYTKLLTEIESGVTNGYDGALVQDGYQLQMKGINTGYFVNYIPKEWAEANDTNKELNGNPFSLQYNMKTWMTHNLPSSSNKVVIDNVWDITADTYKGKIQTMDPRNENVNMDWLIMLTQDKWCDVLKEAYEDSTNDNKALKVESYAKYGEKQKYAYAFMDGYIKNAVFNGDDGAARDNLVKADGSIGWIVYSKIASLSETDAVSKKNITIAALGEENSDGATATSHIKGFGGFMYKHYLQVMPYTKHPYTTCAFINFLSTTSTGYAAWGKDIGDYPSMPSINVDRTKFGHGTLNEDKKFTQNNGEANVFPCLNDPTSTWWESKDGGNVVIEDPAYIVTQYGKVMEFLNDAIAKK
;
A
#
# COMPACT_ATOMS: atom_id res chain seq x y z
N MET A 1 37.53 56.54 25.17
CA MET A 1 36.50 55.93 26.05
C MET A 1 35.17 55.93 25.33
N LYS A 2 34.71 54.83 24.78
CA LYS A 2 33.32 54.49 24.49
C LYS A 2 33.28 52.99 24.29
N LYS A 3 32.58 52.30 25.19
CA LYS A 3 32.38 50.89 25.19
C LYS A 3 31.34 50.56 24.10
N PHE A 4 31.65 49.60 23.22
CA PHE A 4 30.69 48.97 22.35
C PHE A 4 30.28 47.62 22.97
N THR A 5 29.04 47.55 23.34
CA THR A 5 28.38 46.34 23.86
C THR A 5 27.87 45.54 22.65
N GLY A 6 28.46 44.38 22.42
CA GLY A 6 28.01 43.44 21.40
C GLY A 6 26.77 42.71 21.88
N ILE A 7 25.71 42.78 21.07
CA ILE A 7 24.48 41.99 21.24
C ILE A 7 24.71 40.66 20.50
N LEU A 8 24.80 39.56 21.25
CA LEU A 8 24.69 38.21 20.72
C LEU A 8 23.21 37.93 20.40
N LEU A 9 22.87 37.78 19.11
CA LEU A 9 21.64 37.17 18.70
C LEU A 9 21.77 35.65 18.86
N SER A 10 21.15 35.09 19.87
CA SER A 10 20.94 33.67 20.02
C SER A 10 19.78 33.26 19.13
N THR A 11 20.09 32.54 18.06
CA THR A 11 19.10 31.85 17.24
C THR A 11 18.56 30.68 18.05
N ALA A 12 17.40 30.83 18.64
CA ALA A 12 16.67 29.76 19.29
C ALA A 12 16.08 28.84 18.19
N CYS A 13 16.67 27.68 18.04
CA CYS A 13 16.00 26.57 17.35
C CYS A 13 14.77 26.17 18.17
N VAL A 14 13.60 26.50 17.64
CA VAL A 14 12.33 25.98 18.12
C VAL A 14 12.25 24.53 17.66
N LEU A 15 12.74 23.62 18.45
CA LEU A 15 12.39 22.22 18.40
C LEU A 15 10.92 22.13 18.83
N GLY A 16 10.03 22.03 17.83
CA GLY A 16 8.63 21.68 18.05
C GLY A 16 8.56 20.29 18.66
N THR A 17 8.51 20.22 19.97
CA THR A 17 8.07 19.03 20.68
C THR A 17 6.61 18.80 20.29
N ILE A 18 6.39 17.88 19.35
CA ILE A 18 5.09 17.24 19.14
C ILE A 18 4.80 16.53 20.46
N GLY A 19 3.88 17.10 21.22
CA GLY A 19 3.39 16.49 22.42
C GLY A 19 2.76 15.14 22.08
N MET A 20 3.50 14.08 22.37
CA MET A 20 2.89 12.77 22.55
C MET A 20 1.84 12.93 23.64
N LEU A 21 0.58 12.97 23.26
CA LEU A 21 -0.51 12.68 24.19
C LEU A 21 -0.29 11.23 24.63
N ALA A 22 0.50 11.09 25.67
CA ALA A 22 0.64 9.85 26.39
C ALA A 22 -0.74 9.52 26.98
N SER A 23 -1.50 8.71 26.26
CA SER A 23 -2.53 7.87 26.87
C SER A 23 -1.79 6.81 27.71
N CYS A 24 -1.11 7.28 28.73
CA CYS A 24 -0.42 6.43 29.67
C CYS A 24 -1.41 6.03 30.75
N ASN A 25 -2.06 4.86 30.63
CA ASN A 25 -2.35 4.11 31.87
C ASN A 25 -2.83 2.65 31.68
N SER A 26 -3.05 2.12 30.47
CA SER A 26 -3.53 0.73 30.35
C SER A 26 -2.60 -0.25 29.62
N THR A 27 -1.54 0.23 28.99
CA THR A 27 -0.65 -0.62 28.17
C THR A 27 0.65 -1.05 28.83
N LYS A 28 0.93 -0.59 30.06
CA LYS A 28 2.09 -1.08 30.81
C LYS A 28 1.92 -2.58 31.11
N GLY A 29 2.74 -3.39 30.46
CA GLY A 29 2.76 -4.84 30.62
C GLY A 29 2.22 -5.67 29.45
N ILE A 30 1.50 -5.07 28.48
CA ILE A 30 1.01 -5.83 27.33
C ILE A 30 2.18 -6.23 26.44
N GLY A 31 2.43 -7.57 26.39
CA GLY A 31 3.45 -8.14 25.53
C GLY A 31 4.90 -7.73 25.85
N GLU A 32 5.20 -7.35 27.08
CA GLU A 32 6.56 -6.91 27.46
C GLU A 32 7.63 -7.98 27.17
N GLU A 33 7.33 -9.24 27.46
CA GLU A 33 8.24 -10.36 27.17
C GLU A 33 8.39 -10.55 25.65
N THR A 34 7.27 -10.57 24.92
CA THR A 34 7.30 -10.67 23.46
C THR A 34 8.13 -9.53 22.85
N ARG A 35 7.98 -8.30 23.33
CA ARG A 35 8.76 -7.15 22.83
C ARG A 35 10.27 -7.31 23.06
N LYS A 36 10.66 -7.84 24.21
CA LYS A 36 12.08 -8.13 24.50
C LYS A 36 12.64 -9.15 23.51
N ILE A 37 11.90 -10.23 23.27
CA ILE A 37 12.31 -11.27 22.34
C ILE A 37 12.33 -10.74 20.90
N VAL A 38 11.32 -9.98 20.48
CA VAL A 38 11.30 -9.36 19.14
C VAL A 38 12.50 -8.45 18.94
N ALA A 39 12.85 -7.62 19.93
CA ALA A 39 14.04 -6.75 19.88
C ALA A 39 15.37 -7.55 19.85
N GLU A 40 15.37 -8.79 20.35
CA GLU A 40 16.47 -9.73 20.18
C GLU A 40 16.52 -10.29 18.77
N CYS A 41 15.35 -10.75 18.24
CA CYS A 41 15.22 -11.28 16.89
C CYS A 41 15.67 -10.27 15.82
N GLU A 42 15.44 -8.97 16.01
CA GLU A 42 15.87 -7.91 15.08
C GLU A 42 17.41 -7.82 14.94
N LYS A 43 18.15 -8.38 15.90
CA LYS A 43 19.63 -8.38 15.89
C LYS A 43 20.20 -9.70 15.37
N MET A 44 19.39 -10.75 15.34
CA MET A 44 19.81 -12.09 14.92
C MET A 44 19.98 -12.14 13.40
N ASN A 45 20.98 -12.90 12.95
CA ASN A 45 21.00 -13.32 11.56
C ASN A 45 19.94 -14.42 11.34
N ARG A 46 19.61 -14.71 10.09
CA ARG A 46 18.57 -15.68 9.76
C ARG A 46 18.85 -17.08 10.33
N ASP A 47 20.08 -17.52 10.28
CA ASP A 47 20.46 -18.87 10.74
C ASP A 47 20.20 -19.04 12.24
N ASP A 48 20.66 -18.10 13.04
CA ASP A 48 20.44 -18.09 14.49
C ASP A 48 18.94 -17.96 14.83
N LEU A 49 18.21 -17.09 14.11
CA LEU A 49 16.77 -16.92 14.30
C LEU A 49 16.00 -18.21 13.98
N PHE A 50 16.32 -18.86 12.87
CA PHE A 50 15.62 -20.08 12.46
C PHE A 50 15.94 -21.27 13.38
N LYS A 51 17.17 -21.33 13.91
CA LYS A 51 17.54 -22.30 14.93
C LYS A 51 16.73 -22.08 16.21
N ALA A 52 16.66 -20.86 16.73
CA ALA A 52 15.87 -20.53 17.92
C ALA A 52 14.37 -20.83 17.70
N ALA A 53 13.83 -20.50 16.53
CA ALA A 53 12.46 -20.78 16.15
C ALA A 53 12.18 -22.30 16.10
N ALA A 54 13.10 -23.09 15.55
CA ALA A 54 12.95 -24.53 15.45
C ALA A 54 13.02 -25.22 16.82
N GLU A 55 13.85 -24.69 17.74
CA GLU A 55 13.90 -25.16 19.13
C GLU A 55 12.61 -24.80 19.90
N GLU A 56 12.06 -23.57 19.67
CA GLU A 56 10.85 -23.09 20.33
C GLU A 56 9.62 -23.90 19.91
N ILE A 57 9.39 -24.10 18.61
CA ILE A 57 8.12 -24.64 18.10
C ILE A 57 8.07 -26.16 18.07
N GLY A 58 9.19 -26.85 17.71
CA GLY A 58 9.19 -28.27 17.52
C GLY A 58 8.10 -28.76 16.57
N ASP A 59 7.20 -29.63 17.07
CA ASP A 59 6.00 -30.11 16.38
C ASP A 59 4.72 -29.31 16.77
N GLY A 60 4.88 -28.16 17.41
CA GLY A 60 3.80 -27.30 17.88
C GLY A 60 3.00 -26.63 16.77
N THR A 61 2.16 -25.67 17.17
CA THR A 61 1.26 -24.96 16.27
C THR A 61 1.50 -23.46 16.30
N LEU A 62 1.88 -22.88 15.16
CA LEU A 62 1.88 -21.44 14.94
C LEU A 62 0.52 -20.99 14.40
N LYS A 63 -0.09 -19.98 15.02
CA LYS A 63 -1.39 -19.46 14.62
C LYS A 63 -1.21 -18.13 13.90
N PHE A 64 -1.44 -18.13 12.58
CA PHE A 64 -1.26 -16.95 11.75
C PHE A 64 -2.56 -16.62 10.99
N ILE A 65 -2.93 -15.33 10.97
CA ILE A 65 -4.10 -14.83 10.25
C ILE A 65 -3.68 -13.80 9.22
N GLY A 66 -4.39 -13.72 8.09
CA GLY A 66 -4.05 -12.73 7.06
C GLY A 66 -5.21 -12.33 6.18
N THR A 67 -5.18 -11.07 5.69
CA THR A 67 -6.08 -10.54 4.66
C THR A 67 -5.89 -11.27 3.34
N SER A 68 -4.66 -11.65 3.02
CA SER A 68 -4.35 -12.50 1.88
C SER A 68 -4.17 -13.94 2.31
N SER A 69 -4.90 -14.85 1.66
CA SER A 69 -4.74 -16.29 1.91
C SER A 69 -3.45 -16.88 1.34
N ARG A 70 -2.64 -16.11 0.62
CA ARG A 70 -1.47 -16.60 -0.13
C ARG A 70 -0.32 -17.02 0.74
N PHE A 71 -0.15 -16.43 1.93
CA PHE A 71 0.89 -16.89 2.87
C PHE A 71 0.83 -18.40 3.14
N LYS A 72 -0.34 -19.03 2.94
CA LYS A 72 -0.52 -20.48 3.04
C LYS A 72 0.41 -21.27 2.11
N ASN A 73 0.73 -20.71 0.94
CA ASN A 73 1.57 -21.38 -0.06
C ASN A 73 3.04 -21.44 0.38
N ALA A 74 3.44 -20.65 1.37
CA ALA A 74 4.79 -20.66 1.93
C ALA A 74 4.96 -21.65 3.09
N ILE A 75 3.87 -22.20 3.62
CA ILE A 75 3.89 -23.01 4.86
C ILE A 75 4.78 -24.24 4.73
N ASP A 76 4.62 -25.03 3.68
CA ASP A 76 5.39 -26.26 3.52
C ASP A 76 6.89 -25.99 3.33
N ALA A 77 7.22 -24.93 2.60
CA ALA A 77 8.60 -24.49 2.43
C ALA A 77 9.22 -23.98 3.75
N PHE A 78 8.47 -23.25 4.56
CA PHE A 78 8.93 -22.81 5.88
C PHE A 78 9.16 -23.98 6.84
N LYS A 79 8.24 -24.94 6.88
CA LYS A 79 8.40 -26.19 7.67
C LYS A 79 9.66 -26.95 7.26
N ALA A 80 9.89 -27.09 5.95
CA ALA A 80 11.09 -27.74 5.44
C ALA A 80 12.38 -26.98 5.82
N GLU A 81 12.30 -25.65 5.89
CA GLU A 81 13.43 -24.81 6.32
C GLU A 81 13.75 -25.03 7.79
N LEU A 82 12.76 -24.97 8.68
CA LEU A 82 12.95 -25.21 10.12
C LEU A 82 13.37 -26.65 10.43
N ALA A 83 12.91 -27.63 9.65
CA ALA A 83 13.26 -29.05 9.82
C ALA A 83 14.77 -29.33 9.64
N LYS A 84 15.53 -28.44 9.01
CA LYS A 84 16.99 -28.52 8.91
C LYS A 84 17.68 -28.36 10.28
N TYR A 85 17.05 -27.60 11.20
CA TYR A 85 17.56 -27.35 12.54
C TYR A 85 16.94 -28.31 13.58
N ASN A 86 15.65 -28.62 13.44
CA ASN A 86 14.94 -29.56 14.30
C ASN A 86 13.96 -30.40 13.46
N PRO A 87 14.25 -31.71 13.26
CA PRO A 87 13.41 -32.60 12.44
C PRO A 87 11.93 -32.66 12.87
N LYS A 88 11.61 -32.38 14.13
CA LYS A 88 10.22 -32.31 14.60
C LYS A 88 9.41 -31.25 13.88
N CYS A 89 10.03 -30.18 13.42
CA CYS A 89 9.37 -29.09 12.69
C CYS A 89 8.72 -29.53 11.37
N ALA A 90 9.11 -30.68 10.81
CA ALA A 90 8.40 -31.27 9.68
C ALA A 90 6.93 -31.57 9.98
N ASN A 91 6.58 -31.79 11.25
CA ASN A 91 5.24 -32.10 11.73
C ASN A 91 4.51 -30.87 12.34
N MET A 92 5.17 -29.72 12.43
CA MET A 92 4.51 -28.51 12.94
C MET A 92 3.27 -28.14 12.13
N THR A 93 2.35 -27.44 12.77
CA THR A 93 1.16 -26.92 12.11
C THR A 93 1.22 -25.38 12.04
N ILE A 94 0.80 -24.83 10.92
CA ILE A 94 0.53 -23.38 10.80
C ILE A 94 -0.94 -23.21 10.42
N THR A 95 -1.70 -22.44 11.22
CA THR A 95 -3.10 -22.17 10.89
C THR A 95 -3.20 -21.35 9.59
N LYS A 96 -4.27 -21.62 8.85
CA LYS A 96 -4.49 -21.02 7.52
C LYS A 96 -5.63 -20.00 7.51
N ASP A 97 -5.80 -19.30 8.63
CA ASP A 97 -6.91 -18.38 8.77
C ASP A 97 -6.72 -17.16 7.86
N SER A 98 -7.78 -16.83 7.13
CA SER A 98 -7.83 -15.62 6.31
C SER A 98 -9.25 -15.07 6.27
N THR A 99 -9.36 -13.75 6.36
CA THR A 99 -10.63 -13.04 6.25
C THR A 99 -10.37 -11.59 5.86
N VAL A 100 -11.44 -10.83 5.65
CA VAL A 100 -11.34 -9.40 5.30
C VAL A 100 -10.75 -8.59 6.45
N ASP A 101 -10.05 -7.53 6.15
CA ASP A 101 -9.22 -6.77 7.06
C ASP A 101 -9.96 -6.27 8.30
N GLY A 102 -11.11 -5.64 8.13
CA GLY A 102 -11.90 -5.15 9.27
C GLY A 102 -12.31 -6.24 10.27
N GLN A 103 -12.54 -7.47 9.82
CA GLN A 103 -12.83 -8.61 10.70
C GLN A 103 -11.56 -9.09 11.42
N ILE A 104 -10.40 -9.05 10.77
CA ILE A 104 -9.13 -9.39 11.41
C ILE A 104 -8.87 -8.46 12.59
N TYR A 105 -8.96 -7.15 12.39
CA TYR A 105 -8.76 -6.19 13.47
C TYR A 105 -9.75 -6.43 14.63
N THR A 106 -11.03 -6.61 14.33
CA THR A 106 -12.03 -6.90 15.37
C THR A 106 -11.67 -8.14 16.17
N LYS A 107 -11.26 -9.22 15.50
CA LYS A 107 -10.91 -10.47 16.15
C LYS A 107 -9.66 -10.33 17.01
N LEU A 108 -8.58 -9.79 16.44
CA LEU A 108 -7.31 -9.63 17.15
C LEU A 108 -7.43 -8.70 18.37
N LEU A 109 -8.12 -7.57 18.23
CA LEU A 109 -8.29 -6.63 19.32
C LEU A 109 -9.14 -7.24 20.45
N THR A 110 -10.22 -7.96 20.12
CA THR A 110 -11.04 -8.64 21.13
C THR A 110 -10.22 -9.67 21.91
N GLU A 111 -9.37 -10.44 21.25
CA GLU A 111 -8.48 -11.41 21.91
C GLU A 111 -7.47 -10.72 22.84
N ILE A 112 -6.84 -9.64 22.37
CA ILE A 112 -5.85 -8.89 23.16
C ILE A 112 -6.51 -8.22 24.39
N GLU A 113 -7.62 -7.55 24.20
CA GLU A 113 -8.35 -6.86 25.28
C GLU A 113 -8.90 -7.83 26.33
N SER A 114 -9.24 -9.04 25.91
CA SER A 114 -9.67 -10.12 26.81
C SER A 114 -8.51 -10.85 27.48
N GLY A 115 -7.24 -10.50 27.18
CA GLY A 115 -6.06 -11.16 27.72
C GLY A 115 -5.90 -12.61 27.27
N VAL A 116 -6.43 -12.96 26.07
CA VAL A 116 -6.36 -14.31 25.53
C VAL A 116 -4.93 -14.63 25.09
N THR A 117 -4.29 -15.57 25.79
CA THR A 117 -2.90 -15.99 25.50
C THR A 117 -2.79 -17.13 24.50
N ASN A 118 -3.90 -17.67 24.00
CA ASN A 118 -3.96 -18.74 23.00
C ASN A 118 -4.48 -18.27 21.65
N GLY A 119 -4.50 -16.95 21.44
CA GLY A 119 -4.88 -16.32 20.19
C GLY A 119 -3.87 -16.50 19.08
N TYR A 120 -3.87 -15.58 18.14
CA TYR A 120 -2.90 -15.63 17.05
C TYR A 120 -1.50 -15.20 17.50
N ASP A 121 -0.48 -15.80 16.85
CA ASP A 121 0.92 -15.47 17.06
C ASP A 121 1.36 -14.30 16.16
N GLY A 122 0.85 -14.25 14.93
CA GLY A 122 1.16 -13.19 13.99
C GLY A 122 0.03 -12.91 13.00
N ALA A 123 0.12 -11.77 12.35
CA ALA A 123 -0.88 -11.30 11.39
C ALA A 123 -0.27 -10.62 10.17
N LEU A 124 -0.93 -10.83 9.02
CA LEU A 124 -0.75 -10.06 7.79
C LEU A 124 -2.00 -9.19 7.59
N VAL A 125 -1.85 -7.89 7.73
CA VAL A 125 -2.95 -6.92 7.64
C VAL A 125 -2.66 -5.85 6.60
N GLN A 126 -3.68 -5.14 6.17
CA GLN A 126 -3.61 -3.91 5.40
C GLN A 126 -4.38 -2.82 6.16
N ASP A 127 -4.64 -1.64 5.59
CA ASP A 127 -5.30 -0.53 6.27
C ASP A 127 -4.39 0.13 7.31
N GLY A 128 -3.59 1.07 6.81
CA GLY A 128 -2.61 1.79 7.61
C GLY A 128 -3.21 2.57 8.77
N TYR A 129 -4.43 3.11 8.60
CA TYR A 129 -5.12 3.83 9.69
C TYR A 129 -5.43 2.92 10.89
N GLN A 130 -6.09 1.79 10.65
CA GLN A 130 -6.44 0.88 11.75
C GLN A 130 -5.19 0.29 12.40
N LEU A 131 -4.20 -0.09 11.59
CA LEU A 131 -2.95 -0.60 12.11
C LEU A 131 -2.27 0.41 13.04
N GLN A 132 -2.11 1.65 12.58
CA GLN A 132 -1.45 2.69 13.37
C GLN A 132 -2.24 3.03 14.64
N MET A 133 -3.55 3.28 14.50
CA MET A 133 -4.38 3.71 15.62
C MET A 133 -4.65 2.61 16.63
N LYS A 134 -5.03 1.43 16.15
CA LYS A 134 -5.54 0.36 17.02
C LYS A 134 -4.47 -0.66 17.41
N GLY A 135 -3.42 -0.78 16.58
CA GLY A 135 -2.35 -1.75 16.80
C GLY A 135 -1.09 -1.12 17.40
N ILE A 136 -0.48 -0.17 16.68
CA ILE A 136 0.84 0.38 17.03
C ILE A 136 0.73 1.39 18.18
N ASN A 137 -0.13 2.41 18.04
CA ASN A 137 -0.26 3.46 19.06
C ASN A 137 -0.77 2.94 20.40
N THR A 138 -1.56 1.87 20.40
CA THR A 138 -2.05 1.21 21.62
C THR A 138 -1.03 0.24 22.22
N GLY A 139 0.00 -0.13 21.46
CA GLY A 139 0.92 -1.19 21.83
C GLY A 139 0.30 -2.59 21.75
N TYR A 140 -0.82 -2.75 21.07
CA TYR A 140 -1.46 -4.06 20.90
C TYR A 140 -0.78 -4.94 19.86
N PHE A 141 -0.08 -4.34 18.90
CA PHE A 141 0.74 -5.07 17.94
C PHE A 141 2.23 -4.80 18.18
N VAL A 142 3.06 -5.77 17.85
CA VAL A 142 4.50 -5.66 18.00
C VAL A 142 5.13 -5.69 16.63
N ASN A 143 5.73 -4.57 16.26
CA ASN A 143 6.45 -4.46 15.01
C ASN A 143 7.77 -5.23 15.08
N TYR A 144 8.08 -6.00 14.05
CA TYR A 144 9.33 -6.71 13.88
C TYR A 144 9.95 -6.36 12.53
N ILE A 145 11.19 -5.94 12.52
CA ILE A 145 11.93 -5.62 11.29
C ILE A 145 13.04 -6.67 11.11
N PRO A 146 12.96 -7.54 10.10
CA PRO A 146 14.04 -8.48 9.83
C PRO A 146 15.37 -7.78 9.58
N LYS A 147 16.46 -8.28 10.17
CA LYS A 147 17.79 -7.66 10.06
C LYS A 147 18.23 -7.49 8.61
N GLU A 148 18.10 -8.54 7.81
CA GLU A 148 18.50 -8.53 6.39
C GLU A 148 17.70 -7.49 5.59
N TRP A 149 16.43 -7.33 5.93
CA TRP A 149 15.59 -6.32 5.31
C TRP A 149 16.05 -4.91 5.71
N ALA A 150 16.35 -4.69 6.98
CA ALA A 150 16.82 -3.41 7.50
C ALA A 150 18.16 -2.99 6.87
N GLU A 151 19.07 -3.94 6.68
CA GLU A 151 20.36 -3.72 6.03
C GLU A 151 20.21 -3.39 4.53
N ALA A 152 19.25 -4.04 3.84
CA ALA A 152 18.98 -3.81 2.42
C ALA A 152 18.20 -2.52 2.13
N ASN A 153 17.48 -1.97 3.11
CA ASN A 153 16.60 -0.81 2.97
C ASN A 153 17.04 0.39 3.81
N ASP A 154 18.33 0.60 3.99
CA ASP A 154 18.88 1.62 4.90
C ASP A 154 18.28 3.03 4.66
N THR A 155 18.05 3.41 3.39
CA THR A 155 17.50 4.71 3.01
C THR A 155 15.97 4.81 3.14
N ASN A 156 15.25 3.69 3.15
CA ASN A 156 13.78 3.65 3.17
C ASN A 156 13.21 3.00 4.44
N LYS A 157 14.04 2.83 5.46
CA LYS A 157 13.70 2.09 6.67
C LYS A 157 12.51 2.69 7.42
N GLU A 158 12.42 4.01 7.50
CA GLU A 158 11.32 4.69 8.17
C GLU A 158 9.99 4.50 7.41
N LEU A 159 10.04 4.57 6.08
CA LEU A 159 8.84 4.47 5.25
C LEU A 159 8.22 3.07 5.27
N ASN A 160 9.03 2.01 5.34
CA ASN A 160 8.60 0.64 5.14
C ASN A 160 8.80 -0.28 6.34
N GLY A 161 9.54 0.16 7.33
CA GLY A 161 9.85 -0.62 8.52
C GLY A 161 8.96 -0.27 9.73
N ASN A 162 8.25 0.84 9.68
CA ASN A 162 7.47 1.33 10.83
C ASN A 162 6.09 1.85 10.41
N PRO A 163 5.06 0.98 10.33
CA PRO A 163 5.07 -0.48 10.56
C PRO A 163 5.74 -1.27 9.43
N PHE A 164 6.25 -2.47 9.75
CA PHE A 164 6.95 -3.31 8.79
C PHE A 164 6.03 -3.80 7.67
N SER A 165 6.43 -3.53 6.44
CA SER A 165 5.70 -3.87 5.22
C SER A 165 6.34 -5.06 4.50
N LEU A 166 5.54 -6.10 4.25
CA LEU A 166 5.91 -7.22 3.40
C LEU A 166 6.05 -6.82 1.93
N GLN A 167 5.07 -6.06 1.45
CA GLN A 167 4.89 -5.72 0.03
C GLN A 167 3.97 -4.54 -0.15
N TYR A 168 3.91 -4.08 -1.39
CA TYR A 168 3.00 -3.05 -1.86
C TYR A 168 2.04 -3.61 -2.91
N ASN A 169 0.82 -3.11 -2.88
CA ASN A 169 -0.12 -3.22 -3.97
C ASN A 169 -0.44 -1.84 -4.52
N MET A 170 -0.80 -1.76 -5.79
CA MET A 170 -1.06 -0.50 -6.45
C MET A 170 -2.49 -0.38 -6.94
N LYS A 171 -3.18 0.69 -6.55
CA LYS A 171 -4.36 1.19 -7.25
C LYS A 171 -3.96 2.23 -8.26
N THR A 172 -4.59 2.23 -9.43
CA THR A 172 -4.25 3.14 -10.52
C THR A 172 -5.47 3.46 -11.37
N TRP A 173 -5.37 4.53 -12.14
CA TRP A 173 -6.37 4.90 -13.13
C TRP A 173 -6.30 3.98 -14.34
N MET A 174 -7.43 3.41 -14.69
CA MET A 174 -7.59 2.54 -15.86
C MET A 174 -8.76 3.02 -16.69
N THR A 175 -8.63 2.94 -18.01
CA THR A 175 -9.73 3.19 -18.95
C THR A 175 -10.03 1.93 -19.73
N HIS A 176 -11.30 1.69 -20.05
CA HIS A 176 -11.71 0.62 -20.94
C HIS A 176 -12.36 1.24 -22.17
N ASN A 177 -11.73 1.07 -23.32
CA ASN A 177 -12.19 1.60 -24.58
C ASN A 177 -12.28 0.47 -25.62
N LEU A 178 -13.44 0.27 -26.21
CA LEU A 178 -13.58 -0.68 -27.31
C LEU A 178 -12.82 -0.16 -28.56
N PRO A 179 -12.24 -1.05 -29.38
CA PRO A 179 -11.56 -0.62 -30.62
C PRO A 179 -12.44 0.17 -31.56
N SER A 180 -13.74 -0.11 -31.55
CA SER A 180 -14.78 0.58 -32.36
C SER A 180 -15.29 1.86 -31.71
N SER A 181 -14.84 2.22 -30.53
CA SER A 181 -15.33 3.42 -29.82
C SER A 181 -14.99 4.68 -30.60
N SER A 182 -16.00 5.51 -30.85
CA SER A 182 -15.82 6.85 -31.41
C SER A 182 -15.49 7.90 -30.35
N ASN A 183 -15.69 7.56 -29.06
CA ASN A 183 -15.51 8.43 -27.92
C ASN A 183 -14.60 7.77 -26.90
N LYS A 184 -13.36 7.56 -27.25
CA LYS A 184 -12.38 6.99 -26.30
C LYS A 184 -12.18 7.93 -25.12
N VAL A 185 -12.14 7.33 -23.93
CA VAL A 185 -11.73 8.01 -22.70
C VAL A 185 -10.21 7.96 -22.60
N VAL A 186 -9.59 9.11 -22.54
CA VAL A 186 -8.15 9.28 -22.27
C VAL A 186 -8.02 10.13 -21.01
N ILE A 187 -7.10 9.78 -20.14
CA ILE A 187 -6.80 10.53 -18.91
C ILE A 187 -5.35 10.99 -19.01
N ASP A 188 -5.16 12.23 -19.42
CA ASP A 188 -3.84 12.85 -19.50
C ASP A 188 -3.52 13.69 -18.27
N ASN A 189 -4.55 14.01 -17.49
CA ASN A 189 -4.46 14.79 -16.27
C ASN A 189 -5.43 14.22 -15.23
N VAL A 190 -5.01 14.11 -13.96
CA VAL A 190 -5.88 13.58 -12.89
C VAL A 190 -7.17 14.37 -12.72
N TRP A 191 -7.20 15.65 -13.09
CA TRP A 191 -8.41 16.46 -13.03
C TRP A 191 -9.45 16.10 -14.08
N ASP A 192 -9.08 15.41 -15.16
CA ASP A 192 -10.03 14.99 -16.19
C ASP A 192 -11.17 14.17 -15.59
N ILE A 193 -10.86 13.30 -14.61
CA ILE A 193 -11.86 12.47 -13.95
C ILE A 193 -12.93 13.25 -13.19
N THR A 194 -12.69 14.54 -12.93
CA THR A 194 -13.63 15.41 -12.20
C THR A 194 -14.65 16.08 -13.13
N ALA A 195 -14.47 15.96 -14.46
CA ALA A 195 -15.37 16.54 -15.44
C ALA A 195 -16.76 15.88 -15.44
N ASP A 196 -17.80 16.68 -15.71
CA ASP A 196 -19.19 16.20 -15.72
C ASP A 196 -19.45 15.10 -16.76
N THR A 197 -18.64 15.03 -17.83
CA THR A 197 -18.73 13.99 -18.85
C THR A 197 -18.45 12.60 -18.31
N TYR A 198 -17.78 12.50 -17.16
CA TYR A 198 -17.43 11.23 -16.51
C TYR A 198 -18.37 10.86 -15.35
N LYS A 199 -19.45 11.62 -15.17
CA LYS A 199 -20.44 11.31 -14.13
C LYS A 199 -20.98 9.89 -14.32
N GLY A 200 -20.85 9.07 -13.25
CA GLY A 200 -21.30 7.69 -13.25
C GLY A 200 -20.42 6.73 -14.06
N LYS A 201 -19.20 7.11 -14.44
CA LYS A 201 -18.30 6.26 -15.23
C LYS A 201 -17.09 5.71 -14.44
N ILE A 202 -16.80 6.24 -13.25
CA ILE A 202 -15.62 5.83 -12.46
C ILE A 202 -16.00 4.66 -11.56
N GLN A 203 -15.57 3.47 -11.92
CA GLN A 203 -15.77 2.24 -11.14
C GLN A 203 -14.74 2.19 -10.00
N THR A 204 -15.24 2.14 -8.78
CA THR A 204 -14.41 2.15 -7.56
C THR A 204 -15.18 1.59 -6.37
N MET A 205 -14.61 1.70 -5.16
CA MET A 205 -15.27 1.35 -3.91
C MET A 205 -15.52 2.59 -3.06
N ASP A 206 -16.59 2.53 -2.24
CA ASP A 206 -16.89 3.61 -1.29
C ASP A 206 -15.76 3.74 -0.26
N PRO A 207 -15.07 4.89 -0.19
CA PRO A 207 -13.93 5.06 0.72
C PRO A 207 -14.30 4.96 2.21
N ARG A 208 -15.59 5.07 2.56
CA ARG A 208 -16.04 4.90 3.95
C ARG A 208 -16.10 3.42 4.37
N ASN A 209 -16.16 2.51 3.40
CA ASN A 209 -16.26 1.06 3.60
C ASN A 209 -14.98 0.34 3.17
N GLU A 210 -14.14 1.01 2.39
CA GLU A 210 -12.87 0.48 1.89
C GLU A 210 -11.75 1.42 2.31
N ASN A 211 -11.04 1.03 3.36
CA ASN A 211 -10.09 1.90 4.03
C ASN A 211 -8.88 2.25 3.15
N VAL A 212 -8.46 1.38 2.24
CA VAL A 212 -7.38 1.69 1.28
C VAL A 212 -7.74 2.89 0.39
N ASN A 213 -9.01 3.01 -0.02
CA ASN A 213 -9.47 4.19 -0.75
C ASN A 213 -9.53 5.43 0.16
N MET A 214 -9.89 5.24 1.43
CA MET A 214 -9.86 6.32 2.42
C MET A 214 -8.43 6.82 2.61
N ASP A 215 -7.49 5.91 2.84
CA ASP A 215 -6.08 6.20 3.05
C ASP A 215 -5.48 6.97 1.87
N TRP A 216 -5.79 6.55 0.63
CA TRP A 216 -5.40 7.28 -0.56
C TRP A 216 -5.89 8.75 -0.55
N LEU A 217 -7.18 8.96 -0.32
CA LEU A 217 -7.75 10.31 -0.30
C LEU A 217 -7.14 11.18 0.79
N ILE A 218 -6.87 10.60 1.96
CA ILE A 218 -6.16 11.28 3.04
C ILE A 218 -4.75 11.67 2.61
N MET A 219 -4.00 10.78 1.97
CA MET A 219 -2.64 11.06 1.53
C MET A 219 -2.58 12.25 0.56
N LEU A 220 -3.62 12.47 -0.26
CA LEU A 220 -3.69 13.63 -1.14
C LEU A 220 -3.70 14.98 -0.40
N THR A 221 -4.00 15.00 0.90
CA THR A 221 -4.00 16.22 1.71
C THR A 221 -2.60 16.63 2.21
N GLN A 222 -1.56 15.82 1.99
CA GLN A 222 -0.18 16.22 2.24
C GLN A 222 0.22 17.40 1.35
N ASP A 223 1.00 18.31 1.87
CA ASP A 223 1.46 19.51 1.15
C ASP A 223 2.08 19.16 -0.21
N LYS A 224 2.91 18.12 -0.27
CA LYS A 224 3.49 17.61 -1.51
C LYS A 224 2.43 17.29 -2.57
N TRP A 225 1.39 16.55 -2.19
CA TRP A 225 0.36 16.12 -3.12
C TRP A 225 -0.61 17.25 -3.47
N CYS A 226 -0.83 18.19 -2.54
CA CYS A 226 -1.55 19.43 -2.83
C CYS A 226 -0.82 20.27 -3.88
N ASP A 227 0.51 20.36 -3.81
CA ASP A 227 1.32 21.09 -4.79
C ASP A 227 1.27 20.38 -6.16
N VAL A 228 1.35 19.03 -6.20
CA VAL A 228 1.18 18.23 -7.43
C VAL A 228 -0.22 18.43 -8.05
N LEU A 229 -1.27 18.38 -7.23
CA LEU A 229 -2.64 18.62 -7.69
C LEU A 229 -2.83 20.05 -8.20
N LYS A 230 -2.18 21.03 -7.57
CA LYS A 230 -2.20 22.43 -8.03
C LYS A 230 -1.55 22.58 -9.41
N GLU A 231 -0.34 22.04 -9.60
CA GLU A 231 0.36 22.06 -10.89
C GLU A 231 -0.52 21.43 -12.00
N ALA A 232 -1.07 20.24 -11.71
CA ALA A 232 -1.96 19.57 -12.66
C ALA A 232 -3.22 20.39 -12.96
N TYR A 233 -3.81 21.07 -11.97
CA TYR A 233 -4.96 21.94 -12.16
C TYR A 233 -4.64 23.16 -13.03
N GLU A 234 -3.51 23.80 -12.80
CA GLU A 234 -3.06 24.97 -13.57
C GLU A 234 -2.80 24.63 -15.05
N ASP A 235 -2.29 23.42 -15.29
CA ASP A 235 -2.04 22.88 -16.63
C ASP A 235 -3.29 22.31 -17.33
N SER A 236 -4.37 22.07 -16.58
CA SER A 236 -5.60 21.54 -17.15
C SER A 236 -6.19 22.50 -18.18
N THR A 237 -6.42 22.00 -19.39
CA THR A 237 -7.07 22.73 -20.48
C THR A 237 -8.57 22.52 -20.52
N ASN A 238 -9.10 21.60 -19.71
CA ASN A 238 -10.46 21.13 -19.73
C ASN A 238 -11.43 22.04 -18.95
N ASP A 239 -12.73 21.82 -19.15
CA ASP A 239 -13.84 22.44 -18.39
C ASP A 239 -13.74 22.25 -16.86
N ASN A 240 -12.75 21.50 -16.41
CA ASN A 240 -12.42 21.26 -15.01
C ASN A 240 -11.99 22.53 -14.26
N LYS A 241 -11.54 23.57 -14.97
CA LYS A 241 -11.38 24.92 -14.40
C LYS A 241 -12.70 25.51 -13.92
N ALA A 242 -13.82 24.90 -14.29
CA ALA A 242 -15.14 25.22 -13.71
C ALA A 242 -15.27 24.75 -12.25
N LEU A 243 -14.45 23.81 -11.77
CA LEU A 243 -14.36 23.50 -10.35
C LEU A 243 -13.83 24.73 -9.61
N LYS A 244 -14.67 25.28 -8.75
CA LYS A 244 -14.33 26.44 -7.94
C LYS A 244 -13.44 26.01 -6.79
N VAL A 245 -12.16 25.74 -7.05
CA VAL A 245 -11.18 25.31 -6.02
C VAL A 245 -11.22 26.24 -4.81
N GLU A 246 -11.41 27.54 -5.01
CA GLU A 246 -11.55 28.52 -3.94
C GLU A 246 -12.72 28.27 -2.98
N SER A 247 -13.74 27.53 -3.40
CA SER A 247 -14.84 27.12 -2.51
C SER A 247 -14.39 26.17 -1.38
N TYR A 248 -13.20 25.61 -1.52
CA TYR A 248 -12.59 24.69 -0.55
C TYR A 248 -11.49 25.37 0.30
N ALA A 249 -11.29 26.68 0.20
CA ALA A 249 -10.27 27.43 0.95
C ALA A 249 -10.38 27.27 2.47
N LYS A 250 -11.57 26.97 2.99
CA LYS A 250 -11.78 26.65 4.41
C LYS A 250 -10.97 25.46 4.93
N TYR A 251 -10.50 24.58 4.05
CA TYR A 251 -9.68 23.42 4.40
C TYR A 251 -8.18 23.74 4.43
N GLY A 252 -7.76 24.86 3.91
CA GLY A 252 -6.38 25.35 3.83
C GLY A 252 -6.00 25.79 2.41
N GLU A 253 -5.05 26.72 2.31
CA GLU A 253 -4.64 27.30 1.02
C GLU A 253 -4.05 26.27 0.05
N LYS A 254 -3.35 25.27 0.55
CA LYS A 254 -2.86 24.14 -0.26
C LYS A 254 -3.90 23.05 -0.37
N GLN A 255 -4.49 22.66 0.74
CA GLN A 255 -5.43 21.54 0.85
C GLN A 255 -6.70 21.75 0.03
N LYS A 256 -7.07 22.99 -0.32
CA LYS A 256 -8.22 23.26 -1.18
C LYS A 256 -8.21 22.49 -2.50
N TYR A 257 -7.03 22.23 -3.07
CA TYR A 257 -6.90 21.43 -4.28
C TYR A 257 -7.25 19.95 -4.04
N ALA A 258 -6.77 19.36 -2.96
CA ALA A 258 -7.11 17.99 -2.59
C ALA A 258 -8.62 17.83 -2.34
N TYR A 259 -9.24 18.72 -1.58
CA TYR A 259 -10.68 18.64 -1.28
C TYR A 259 -11.55 18.90 -2.51
N ALA A 260 -11.17 19.81 -3.39
CA ALA A 260 -11.85 20.03 -4.67
C ALA A 260 -11.76 18.79 -5.56
N PHE A 261 -10.56 18.16 -5.65
CA PHE A 261 -10.35 16.93 -6.39
C PHE A 261 -11.23 15.79 -5.85
N MET A 262 -11.25 15.60 -4.53
CA MET A 262 -12.07 14.58 -3.86
C MET A 262 -13.55 14.76 -4.18
N ASP A 263 -14.07 16.00 -4.14
CA ASP A 263 -15.48 16.27 -4.44
C ASP A 263 -15.83 15.90 -5.88
N GLY A 264 -15.01 16.30 -6.83
CA GLY A 264 -15.17 15.94 -8.24
C GLY A 264 -15.11 14.44 -8.49
N TYR A 265 -14.14 13.76 -7.87
CA TYR A 265 -14.02 12.31 -7.91
C TYR A 265 -15.27 11.61 -7.35
N ILE A 266 -15.70 11.98 -6.15
CA ILE A 266 -16.88 11.38 -5.49
C ILE A 266 -18.13 11.59 -6.34
N LYS A 267 -18.33 12.77 -6.89
CA LYS A 267 -19.47 13.10 -7.76
C LYS A 267 -19.58 12.15 -8.95
N ASN A 268 -18.45 11.75 -9.53
CA ASN A 268 -18.38 10.94 -10.74
C ASN A 268 -18.23 9.43 -10.49
N ALA A 269 -17.90 9.03 -9.26
CA ALA A 269 -17.67 7.65 -8.88
C ALA A 269 -18.92 6.76 -8.94
N VAL A 270 -18.75 5.48 -9.18
CA VAL A 270 -19.76 4.41 -8.97
C VAL A 270 -19.18 3.46 -7.93
N PHE A 271 -19.84 3.35 -6.80
CA PHE A 271 -19.38 2.50 -5.72
C PHE A 271 -19.80 1.06 -5.89
N ASN A 272 -18.82 0.18 -5.91
CA ASN A 272 -18.97 -1.26 -6.04
C ASN A 272 -18.71 -1.96 -4.70
N GLY A 273 -19.10 -3.22 -4.57
CA GLY A 273 -18.94 -3.98 -3.34
C GLY A 273 -17.49 -4.39 -3.04
N ASP A 274 -16.69 -4.60 -4.08
CA ASP A 274 -15.25 -4.90 -4.00
C ASP A 274 -14.54 -4.56 -5.32
N ASP A 275 -13.20 -4.64 -5.32
CA ASP A 275 -12.39 -4.38 -6.52
C ASP A 275 -12.67 -5.37 -7.68
N GLY A 276 -13.16 -6.58 -7.38
CA GLY A 276 -13.56 -7.55 -8.41
C GLY A 276 -14.81 -7.08 -9.14
N ALA A 277 -15.82 -6.63 -8.39
CA ALA A 277 -17.05 -6.08 -8.95
C ALA A 277 -16.77 -4.78 -9.74
N ALA A 278 -15.88 -3.92 -9.22
CA ALA A 278 -15.45 -2.72 -9.92
C ALA A 278 -14.77 -3.05 -11.26
N ARG A 279 -13.88 -4.05 -11.29
CA ARG A 279 -13.25 -4.57 -12.50
C ARG A 279 -14.29 -5.10 -13.50
N ASP A 280 -15.22 -5.92 -13.01
CA ASP A 280 -16.22 -6.53 -13.87
C ASP A 280 -17.16 -5.49 -14.51
N ASN A 281 -17.43 -4.40 -13.79
CA ASN A 281 -18.19 -3.29 -14.33
C ASN A 281 -17.35 -2.41 -15.26
N LEU A 282 -16.07 -2.23 -14.99
CA LEU A 282 -15.14 -1.53 -15.89
C LEU A 282 -15.13 -2.17 -17.28
N VAL A 283 -15.00 -3.50 -17.37
CA VAL A 283 -14.85 -4.21 -18.65
C VAL A 283 -16.18 -4.40 -19.41
N LYS A 284 -17.31 -4.15 -18.79
CA LYS A 284 -18.65 -4.24 -19.44
C LYS A 284 -19.03 -2.99 -20.22
N ALA A 285 -18.48 -1.84 -19.84
CA ALA A 285 -18.90 -0.56 -20.40
C ALA A 285 -17.78 0.07 -21.24
N ASP A 286 -18.10 0.50 -22.46
CA ASP A 286 -17.20 1.30 -23.28
C ASP A 286 -17.06 2.71 -22.70
N GLY A 287 -15.85 3.25 -22.73
CA GLY A 287 -15.55 4.57 -22.17
C GLY A 287 -15.72 4.66 -20.66
N SER A 288 -15.50 3.54 -19.94
CA SER A 288 -15.50 3.51 -18.47
C SER A 288 -14.10 3.76 -17.90
N ILE A 289 -14.07 4.22 -16.65
CA ILE A 289 -12.86 4.50 -15.89
C ILE A 289 -12.88 3.61 -14.65
N GLY A 290 -11.71 3.11 -14.22
CA GLY A 290 -11.53 2.37 -12.97
C GLY A 290 -10.49 3.02 -12.08
N TRP A 291 -10.77 3.10 -10.78
CA TRP A 291 -9.76 3.26 -9.73
C TRP A 291 -9.71 1.96 -8.96
N ILE A 292 -8.88 1.04 -9.42
CA ILE A 292 -8.91 -0.38 -9.04
C ILE A 292 -7.48 -0.86 -8.79
N VAL A 293 -7.35 -1.86 -7.93
CA VAL A 293 -6.04 -2.50 -7.70
C VAL A 293 -5.57 -3.23 -8.96
N TYR A 294 -4.33 -2.97 -9.33
CA TYR A 294 -3.73 -3.48 -10.57
C TYR A 294 -3.79 -5.02 -10.68
N SER A 295 -3.58 -5.73 -9.58
CA SER A 295 -3.62 -7.20 -9.55
C SER A 295 -4.96 -7.80 -10.01
N LYS A 296 -6.06 -7.05 -9.97
CA LYS A 296 -7.36 -7.54 -10.47
C LYS A 296 -7.44 -7.59 -11.99
N ILE A 297 -6.71 -6.71 -12.68
CA ILE A 297 -6.62 -6.76 -14.15
C ILE A 297 -5.75 -7.93 -14.58
N ALA A 298 -4.66 -8.15 -13.87
CA ALA A 298 -3.79 -9.28 -14.09
C ALA A 298 -4.48 -10.64 -13.94
N SER A 299 -5.50 -10.69 -13.06
CA SER A 299 -6.26 -11.92 -12.80
C SER A 299 -7.45 -12.16 -13.76
N LEU A 300 -7.65 -11.30 -14.77
CA LEU A 300 -8.63 -11.58 -15.84
C LEU A 300 -8.23 -12.86 -16.57
N SER A 301 -9.21 -13.75 -16.73
CA SER A 301 -8.99 -15.03 -17.39
C SER A 301 -8.68 -14.89 -18.88
N GLU A 302 -8.21 -15.95 -19.51
CA GLU A 302 -7.99 -15.95 -20.97
C GLU A 302 -9.28 -15.68 -21.76
N THR A 303 -10.45 -16.06 -21.23
CA THR A 303 -11.75 -15.73 -21.83
C THR A 303 -12.03 -14.24 -21.82
N ASP A 304 -11.44 -13.50 -20.90
CA ASP A 304 -11.54 -12.04 -20.80
C ASP A 304 -10.37 -11.32 -21.50
N ALA A 305 -9.54 -12.05 -22.25
CA ALA A 305 -8.35 -11.51 -22.91
C ALA A 305 -8.67 -10.34 -23.86
N VAL A 306 -9.84 -10.37 -24.51
CA VAL A 306 -10.31 -9.26 -25.36
C VAL A 306 -10.57 -8.01 -24.52
N SER A 307 -11.26 -8.15 -23.39
CA SER A 307 -11.51 -7.04 -22.45
C SER A 307 -10.21 -6.51 -21.87
N LYS A 308 -9.29 -7.38 -21.52
CA LYS A 308 -7.97 -7.01 -21.00
C LYS A 308 -7.17 -6.14 -21.99
N LYS A 309 -7.24 -6.47 -23.30
CA LYS A 309 -6.58 -5.69 -24.36
C LYS A 309 -7.17 -4.30 -24.56
N ASN A 310 -8.39 -4.08 -24.12
CA ASN A 310 -9.07 -2.78 -24.25
C ASN A 310 -8.85 -1.89 -23.01
N ILE A 311 -8.09 -2.37 -22.02
CA ILE A 311 -7.77 -1.59 -20.81
C ILE A 311 -6.44 -0.89 -21.02
N THR A 312 -6.45 0.42 -20.79
CA THR A 312 -5.25 1.26 -20.74
C THR A 312 -5.04 1.74 -19.31
N ILE A 313 -3.79 1.65 -18.84
CA ILE A 313 -3.37 2.23 -17.56
C ILE A 313 -2.92 3.65 -17.83
N ALA A 314 -3.66 4.63 -17.35
CA ALA A 314 -3.47 6.04 -17.70
C ALA A 314 -2.04 6.54 -17.41
N ALA A 315 -1.45 6.08 -16.28
CA ALA A 315 -0.09 6.47 -15.90
C ALA A 315 1.00 5.99 -16.89
N LEU A 316 0.72 4.94 -17.68
CA LEU A 316 1.65 4.40 -18.66
C LEU A 316 1.35 4.89 -20.09
N GLY A 317 0.20 5.55 -20.29
CA GLY A 317 -0.25 6.04 -21.58
C GLY A 317 -0.74 4.94 -22.53
N GLU A 318 -1.23 5.36 -23.69
CA GLU A 318 -1.45 4.45 -24.82
C GLU A 318 -0.09 4.11 -25.47
N GLU A 319 -0.01 2.95 -26.10
CA GLU A 319 1.17 2.58 -26.89
C GLU A 319 1.35 3.58 -28.02
N ASN A 320 2.33 4.44 -27.90
CA ASN A 320 2.75 5.28 -28.99
C ASN A 320 3.62 4.47 -29.95
N SER A 321 3.57 4.80 -31.24
CA SER A 321 4.46 4.26 -32.27
C SER A 321 5.94 4.31 -31.90
N ASP A 322 6.30 5.10 -30.91
CA ASP A 322 7.68 5.33 -30.44
C ASP A 322 8.07 4.41 -29.27
N GLY A 323 7.17 3.51 -28.84
CA GLY A 323 7.32 2.72 -27.62
C GLY A 323 7.11 3.59 -26.35
N ALA A 324 6.40 3.06 -25.37
CA ALA A 324 6.18 3.77 -24.11
C ALA A 324 7.52 4.11 -23.44
N THR A 325 7.72 5.36 -23.12
CA THR A 325 8.83 5.78 -22.27
C THR A 325 8.53 5.40 -20.82
N ALA A 326 9.57 5.25 -20.00
CA ALA A 326 9.41 5.00 -18.57
C ALA A 326 8.85 6.23 -17.80
N THR A 327 8.29 7.20 -18.52
CA THR A 327 7.69 8.42 -17.98
C THR A 327 6.19 8.29 -17.95
N SER A 328 5.56 8.83 -16.90
CA SER A 328 4.10 8.91 -16.82
C SER A 328 3.55 9.84 -17.90
N HIS A 329 2.45 9.43 -18.49
CA HIS A 329 1.68 10.27 -19.41
C HIS A 329 0.57 11.06 -18.72
N ILE A 330 0.35 10.83 -17.43
CA ILE A 330 -0.67 11.53 -16.64
C ILE A 330 -0.04 12.65 -15.80
N LYS A 331 -0.57 13.86 -15.91
CA LYS A 331 -0.23 14.97 -15.01
C LYS A 331 -0.92 14.77 -13.66
N GLY A 332 -0.17 14.96 -12.59
CA GLY A 332 -0.61 14.71 -11.22
C GLY A 332 0.04 13.45 -10.66
N PHE A 333 -0.76 12.47 -10.24
CA PHE A 333 -0.25 11.21 -9.70
C PHE A 333 -0.72 10.00 -10.51
N GLY A 334 0.15 9.01 -10.67
CA GLY A 334 -0.12 7.82 -11.48
C GLY A 334 -0.84 6.70 -10.75
N GLY A 335 -0.81 6.70 -9.42
CA GLY A 335 -1.43 5.64 -8.63
C GLY A 335 -1.22 5.84 -7.13
N PHE A 336 -1.73 4.88 -6.37
CA PHE A 336 -1.58 4.79 -4.92
C PHE A 336 -1.05 3.42 -4.53
N MET A 337 0.08 3.40 -3.83
CA MET A 337 0.68 2.19 -3.28
C MET A 337 0.32 2.06 -1.81
N TYR A 338 -0.49 1.06 -1.52
CA TYR A 338 -0.80 0.66 -0.16
C TYR A 338 -0.02 -0.60 0.22
N LYS A 339 0.10 -0.83 1.51
CA LYS A 339 1.02 -1.81 2.06
C LYS A 339 0.30 -3.00 2.66
N HIS A 340 0.98 -4.15 2.66
CA HIS A 340 0.63 -5.29 3.48
C HIS A 340 1.63 -5.41 4.63
N TYR A 341 1.14 -5.33 5.84
CA TYR A 341 1.92 -5.25 7.06
C TYR A 341 1.97 -6.59 7.76
N LEU A 342 3.15 -6.98 8.22
CA LEU A 342 3.38 -8.16 9.03
C LEU A 342 3.62 -7.74 10.47
N GLN A 343 2.84 -8.30 11.41
CA GLN A 343 2.90 -7.94 12.81
C GLN A 343 2.96 -9.18 13.72
N VAL A 344 3.66 -9.06 14.83
CA VAL A 344 3.69 -10.06 15.90
C VAL A 344 2.63 -9.72 16.93
N MET A 345 1.91 -10.71 17.45
CA MET A 345 0.90 -10.50 18.49
C MET A 345 1.54 -10.46 19.88
N PRO A 346 1.06 -9.59 20.80
CA PRO A 346 1.73 -9.30 22.07
C PRO A 346 1.73 -10.49 23.04
N TYR A 347 0.79 -11.41 22.89
CA TYR A 347 0.64 -12.58 23.76
C TYR A 347 1.01 -13.90 23.05
N THR A 348 1.80 -13.80 21.97
CA THR A 348 2.30 -15.02 21.30
C THR A 348 3.12 -15.87 22.25
N LYS A 349 2.95 -17.18 22.12
CA LYS A 349 3.80 -18.17 22.82
C LYS A 349 5.01 -18.58 21.99
N HIS A 350 5.08 -18.13 20.74
CA HIS A 350 6.09 -18.53 19.77
C HIS A 350 6.71 -17.28 19.10
N PRO A 351 7.31 -16.35 19.88
CA PRO A 351 7.82 -15.09 19.32
C PRO A 351 8.98 -15.32 18.34
N TYR A 352 9.93 -16.23 18.62
CA TYR A 352 11.00 -16.54 17.67
C TYR A 352 10.47 -17.15 16.38
N THR A 353 9.50 -18.06 16.48
CA THR A 353 8.89 -18.72 15.32
C THR A 353 8.08 -17.74 14.48
N THR A 354 7.37 -16.82 15.13
CA THR A 354 6.63 -15.77 14.44
C THR A 354 7.57 -14.83 13.68
N CYS A 355 8.63 -14.36 14.34
CA CYS A 355 9.67 -13.55 13.70
C CYS A 355 10.35 -14.30 12.54
N ALA A 356 10.65 -15.59 12.71
CA ALA A 356 11.25 -16.42 11.66
C ALA A 356 10.29 -16.59 10.46
N PHE A 357 8.99 -16.76 10.69
CA PHE A 357 8.00 -16.84 9.61
C PHE A 357 7.87 -15.52 8.86
N ILE A 358 7.82 -14.39 9.57
CA ILE A 358 7.83 -13.05 8.98
C ILE A 358 9.11 -12.84 8.16
N ASN A 359 10.27 -13.16 8.72
CA ASN A 359 11.56 -13.09 8.01
C ASN A 359 11.51 -13.93 6.73
N PHE A 360 11.07 -15.19 6.82
CA PHE A 360 10.99 -16.09 5.67
C PHE A 360 10.10 -15.53 4.56
N LEU A 361 8.90 -15.05 4.90
CA LEU A 361 7.95 -14.49 3.93
C LEU A 361 8.50 -13.25 3.23
N SER A 362 9.24 -12.40 3.94
CA SER A 362 9.60 -11.06 3.48
C SER A 362 11.01 -10.94 2.91
N THR A 363 11.93 -11.85 3.26
CA THR A 363 13.35 -11.69 2.91
C THR A 363 13.91 -12.85 2.06
N THR A 364 13.11 -13.90 1.81
CA THR A 364 13.54 -15.01 0.96
C THR A 364 12.69 -15.12 -0.29
N SER A 365 13.32 -15.42 -1.42
CA SER A 365 12.58 -15.65 -2.69
C SER A 365 11.61 -16.83 -2.57
N THR A 366 11.98 -17.89 -1.82
CA THR A 366 11.11 -19.05 -1.59
C THR A 366 9.87 -18.68 -0.77
N GLY A 367 10.04 -17.88 0.30
CA GLY A 367 8.93 -17.42 1.13
C GLY A 367 8.03 -16.46 0.38
N TYR A 368 8.62 -15.53 -0.37
CA TYR A 368 7.88 -14.55 -1.15
C TYR A 368 7.19 -15.16 -2.39
N ALA A 369 7.63 -16.30 -2.88
CA ALA A 369 7.02 -17.00 -4.03
C ALA A 369 5.52 -17.31 -3.85
N ALA A 370 5.02 -17.28 -2.61
CA ALA A 370 3.60 -17.37 -2.30
C ALA A 370 2.75 -16.30 -3.03
N TRP A 371 3.31 -15.13 -3.29
CA TRP A 371 2.70 -14.02 -4.02
C TRP A 371 3.05 -13.99 -5.50
N GLY A 372 3.96 -14.84 -5.93
CA GLY A 372 4.51 -14.85 -7.29
C GLY A 372 3.55 -15.19 -8.42
N LYS A 373 2.28 -15.42 -8.14
CA LYS A 373 1.24 -15.62 -9.18
C LYS A 373 0.51 -14.34 -9.54
N ASP A 374 0.73 -13.28 -8.79
CA ASP A 374 -0.06 -12.07 -8.94
C ASP A 374 0.79 -10.91 -9.41
N ILE A 375 0.33 -10.42 -10.46
CA ILE A 375 0.83 -9.22 -11.10
C ILE A 375 0.40 -8.04 -10.24
N GLY A 376 1.35 -7.20 -9.83
CA GLY A 376 1.08 -6.00 -9.05
C GLY A 376 1.28 -6.14 -7.54
N ASP A 377 1.85 -7.25 -7.09
CA ASP A 377 2.42 -7.39 -5.75
C ASP A 377 3.93 -7.09 -5.84
N TYR A 378 4.38 -6.02 -5.18
CA TYR A 378 5.76 -5.56 -5.23
C TYR A 378 6.45 -5.82 -3.90
N PRO A 379 7.47 -6.69 -3.82
CA PRO A 379 8.15 -6.99 -2.56
C PRO A 379 8.84 -5.73 -2.01
N SER A 380 8.79 -5.57 -0.70
CA SER A 380 9.52 -4.49 -0.02
C SER A 380 11.02 -4.80 0.10
N MET A 381 11.42 -6.06 -0.09
CA MET A 381 12.82 -6.49 -0.06
C MET A 381 13.47 -6.29 -1.44
N PRO A 382 14.45 -5.39 -1.59
CA PRO A 382 15.05 -5.07 -2.89
C PRO A 382 15.70 -6.25 -3.63
N SER A 383 16.22 -7.24 -2.88
CA SER A 383 16.90 -8.40 -3.45
C SER A 383 15.96 -9.48 -4.00
N ILE A 384 14.65 -9.38 -3.73
CA ILE A 384 13.68 -10.33 -4.26
C ILE A 384 13.31 -9.93 -5.68
N ASN A 385 13.81 -10.68 -6.65
CA ASN A 385 13.41 -10.54 -8.05
C ASN A 385 12.07 -11.24 -8.26
N VAL A 386 11.08 -10.47 -8.65
CA VAL A 386 9.84 -11.02 -9.21
C VAL A 386 10.13 -11.42 -10.65
N ASP A 387 9.81 -12.67 -11.03
CA ASP A 387 9.99 -13.13 -12.41
C ASP A 387 8.98 -12.40 -13.32
N ARG A 388 9.44 -11.34 -13.94
CA ARG A 388 8.65 -10.46 -14.80
C ARG A 388 8.04 -11.16 -16.00
N THR A 389 8.69 -12.23 -16.48
CA THR A 389 8.20 -12.97 -17.64
C THR A 389 6.95 -13.78 -17.33
N LYS A 390 6.80 -14.22 -16.08
CA LYS A 390 5.62 -14.97 -15.61
C LYS A 390 4.46 -14.08 -15.23
N PHE A 391 4.73 -12.84 -14.85
CA PHE A 391 3.75 -11.95 -14.24
C PHE A 391 3.32 -10.80 -15.14
N GLY A 392 3.73 -10.82 -16.42
CA GLY A 392 3.37 -9.76 -17.36
C GLY A 392 3.88 -8.38 -16.98
N HIS A 393 4.85 -8.27 -16.06
CA HIS A 393 5.54 -7.03 -15.81
C HIS A 393 6.34 -6.65 -17.07
N GLY A 394 6.06 -5.50 -17.65
CA GLY A 394 6.81 -4.99 -18.77
C GLY A 394 8.30 -4.92 -18.42
N THR A 395 9.15 -5.37 -19.35
CA THR A 395 10.58 -5.14 -19.25
C THR A 395 10.89 -3.81 -19.90
N LEU A 396 11.75 -3.01 -19.25
CA LEU A 396 12.38 -1.92 -19.94
C LEU A 396 13.29 -2.51 -21.01
N ASN A 397 13.14 -2.09 -22.27
CA ASN A 397 14.10 -2.41 -23.32
C ASN A 397 15.43 -1.66 -23.08
N GLU A 398 16.43 -1.91 -23.95
CA GLU A 398 17.75 -1.27 -23.86
C GLU A 398 17.68 0.27 -23.86
N ASP A 399 16.63 0.84 -24.47
CA ASP A 399 16.38 2.28 -24.51
C ASP A 399 15.61 2.79 -23.28
N LYS A 400 15.40 1.96 -22.24
CA LYS A 400 14.56 2.25 -21.07
C LYS A 400 13.09 2.54 -21.42
N LYS A 401 12.59 1.98 -22.49
CA LYS A 401 11.19 2.06 -22.91
C LYS A 401 10.45 0.81 -22.49
N PHE A 402 9.18 0.97 -22.11
CA PHE A 402 8.31 -0.18 -21.85
C PHE A 402 7.99 -0.90 -23.15
N THR A 403 8.16 -2.22 -23.13
CA THR A 403 7.60 -3.08 -24.16
C THR A 403 6.32 -3.70 -23.62
N GLN A 404 5.23 -3.54 -24.35
CA GLN A 404 4.02 -4.31 -24.09
C GLN A 404 4.28 -5.77 -24.43
N ASN A 405 3.86 -6.70 -23.57
CA ASN A 405 3.90 -8.11 -23.90
C ASN A 405 2.72 -8.45 -24.84
N ASN A 406 2.97 -8.56 -26.14
CA ASN A 406 2.07 -9.16 -27.14
C ASN A 406 0.60 -8.72 -27.08
N GLY A 407 0.33 -7.43 -26.82
CA GLY A 407 -1.03 -6.88 -26.72
C GLY A 407 -1.73 -7.12 -25.38
N GLU A 408 -0.99 -7.43 -24.34
CA GLU A 408 -1.48 -7.32 -22.97
C GLU A 408 -1.50 -5.85 -22.51
N ALA A 409 -2.36 -5.55 -21.53
CA ALA A 409 -2.43 -4.20 -20.95
C ALA A 409 -1.06 -3.72 -20.47
N ASN A 410 -0.83 -2.42 -20.53
CA ASN A 410 0.36 -1.76 -20.03
C ASN A 410 0.76 -2.28 -18.65
N VAL A 411 2.04 -2.49 -18.44
CA VAL A 411 2.54 -3.15 -17.23
C VAL A 411 3.46 -2.19 -16.49
N PHE A 412 3.23 -2.03 -15.19
CA PHE A 412 4.10 -1.21 -14.36
C PHE A 412 5.50 -1.81 -14.23
N PRO A 413 6.56 -0.97 -14.22
CA PRO A 413 7.89 -1.43 -13.88
C PRO A 413 7.91 -2.00 -12.46
N CYS A 414 8.78 -2.96 -12.22
CA CYS A 414 9.01 -3.48 -10.88
C CYS A 414 9.63 -2.40 -9.99
N LEU A 415 9.15 -2.27 -8.77
CA LEU A 415 9.67 -1.30 -7.79
C LEU A 415 11.15 -1.51 -7.51
N ASN A 416 11.59 -2.75 -7.57
CA ASN A 416 12.95 -3.17 -7.29
C ASN A 416 13.86 -3.13 -8.51
N ASP A 417 13.42 -2.53 -9.63
CA ASP A 417 14.29 -2.32 -10.77
C ASP A 417 15.21 -1.15 -10.46
N PRO A 418 16.51 -1.38 -10.21
CA PRO A 418 17.44 -0.30 -9.89
C PRO A 418 17.66 0.66 -11.07
N THR A 419 17.19 0.28 -12.28
CA THR A 419 17.26 1.12 -13.46
C THR A 419 15.99 1.93 -13.70
N SER A 420 14.91 1.64 -12.97
CA SER A 420 13.63 2.34 -13.08
C SER A 420 13.57 3.49 -12.08
N THR A 421 13.53 4.71 -12.59
CA THR A 421 13.20 5.92 -11.82
C THR A 421 11.72 6.28 -11.94
N TRP A 422 10.90 5.41 -12.55
CA TRP A 422 9.50 5.69 -12.86
C TRP A 422 8.68 6.03 -11.61
N TRP A 423 8.92 5.32 -10.51
CA TRP A 423 8.21 5.52 -9.24
C TRP A 423 8.58 6.82 -8.53
N GLU A 424 9.79 7.31 -8.77
CA GLU A 424 10.38 8.45 -8.06
C GLU A 424 10.40 9.72 -8.92
N SER A 425 10.40 9.58 -10.25
CA SER A 425 10.56 10.72 -11.14
C SER A 425 9.32 11.61 -11.12
N LYS A 426 9.56 12.90 -11.23
CA LYS A 426 8.52 13.91 -11.41
C LYS A 426 7.67 13.63 -12.66
N ASP A 427 8.30 13.06 -13.69
CA ASP A 427 7.68 12.70 -14.97
C ASP A 427 7.16 11.25 -14.98
N GLY A 428 7.57 10.42 -14.01
CA GLY A 428 7.28 8.99 -13.92
C GLY A 428 6.04 8.62 -13.15
N GLY A 429 5.15 9.57 -12.91
CA GLY A 429 3.85 9.25 -12.37
C GLY A 429 3.68 9.43 -10.89
N ASN A 430 4.65 9.98 -10.19
CA ASN A 430 4.45 10.39 -8.80
C ASN A 430 3.46 9.48 -8.06
N VAL A 431 3.88 8.30 -7.70
CA VAL A 431 3.02 7.34 -7.01
C VAL A 431 2.85 7.78 -5.57
N VAL A 432 1.61 7.92 -5.14
CA VAL A 432 1.28 8.20 -3.73
C VAL A 432 1.56 6.95 -2.92
N ILE A 433 2.44 7.04 -1.94
CA ILE A 433 2.79 5.90 -1.07
C ILE A 433 2.12 6.09 0.29
N GLU A 434 1.47 5.04 0.78
CA GLU A 434 0.79 5.03 2.07
C GLU A 434 1.74 5.37 3.24
N ASP A 435 1.32 6.33 4.05
CA ASP A 435 1.98 6.73 5.30
C ASP A 435 0.97 6.66 6.46
N PRO A 436 0.95 5.57 7.22
CA PRO A 436 0.00 5.38 8.32
C PRO A 436 0.06 6.47 9.39
N ALA A 437 1.26 7.01 9.67
CA ALA A 437 1.41 8.06 10.67
C ALA A 437 0.73 9.36 10.24
N TYR A 438 0.84 9.72 8.96
CA TYR A 438 0.13 10.87 8.42
C TYR A 438 -1.38 10.65 8.35
N ILE A 439 -1.81 9.49 7.89
CA ILE A 439 -3.23 9.14 7.73
C ILE A 439 -4.00 9.35 9.02
N VAL A 440 -3.45 8.91 10.15
CA VAL A 440 -4.04 9.10 11.47
C VAL A 440 -4.34 10.57 11.78
N THR A 441 -3.48 11.48 11.37
CA THR A 441 -3.62 12.91 11.68
C THR A 441 -4.77 13.59 10.93
N GLN A 442 -5.17 13.09 9.77
CA GLN A 442 -6.17 13.71 8.91
C GLN A 442 -7.47 12.92 8.78
N TYR A 443 -7.52 11.69 9.27
CA TYR A 443 -8.66 10.78 9.08
C TYR A 443 -10.00 11.41 9.43
N GLY A 444 -10.12 12.03 10.60
CA GLY A 444 -11.39 12.64 11.05
C GLY A 444 -11.91 13.73 10.12
N LYS A 445 -11.02 14.62 9.66
CA LYS A 445 -11.40 15.72 8.76
C LYS A 445 -11.83 15.23 7.39
N VAL A 446 -11.10 14.26 6.83
CA VAL A 446 -11.41 13.72 5.50
C VAL A 446 -12.68 12.88 5.57
N MET A 447 -12.87 12.08 6.62
CA MET A 447 -14.10 11.31 6.83
C MET A 447 -15.34 12.21 6.92
N GLU A 448 -15.27 13.31 7.68
CA GLU A 448 -16.36 14.30 7.78
C GLU A 448 -16.68 14.87 6.39
N PHE A 449 -15.66 15.30 5.66
CA PHE A 449 -15.82 15.82 4.30
C PHE A 449 -16.47 14.79 3.36
N LEU A 450 -16.00 13.55 3.36
CA LEU A 450 -16.51 12.50 2.48
C LEU A 450 -17.96 12.13 2.80
N ASN A 451 -18.34 12.11 4.07
CA ASN A 451 -19.74 11.91 4.47
C ASN A 451 -20.64 12.98 3.87
N ASP A 452 -20.22 14.24 3.92
CA ASP A 452 -20.96 15.36 3.34
C ASP A 452 -21.00 15.30 1.81
N ALA A 453 -19.88 15.00 1.15
CA ALA A 453 -19.79 14.92 -0.30
C ALA A 453 -20.63 13.76 -0.86
N ILE A 454 -20.56 12.60 -0.22
CA ILE A 454 -21.32 11.40 -0.66
C ILE A 454 -22.82 11.57 -0.40
N ALA A 455 -23.21 12.26 0.67
CA ALA A 455 -24.63 12.55 0.94
C ALA A 455 -25.27 13.50 -0.08
N LYS A 456 -24.45 14.29 -0.81
CA LYS A 456 -24.90 15.24 -1.85
C LYS A 456 -24.85 14.66 -3.26
N LYS A 457 -24.27 13.49 -3.43
CA LYS A 457 -24.13 12.77 -4.70
C LYS A 457 -25.46 12.24 -5.20
#